data_b3f5dbc6668eb5174c13915d3b0b46cc
#
_entry.id   b3f5dbc6668eb5174c13915d3b0b46cc
#
_cell.length_a   1.000
_cell.length_b   1.000
_cell.length_c   1.000
_cell.angle_alpha   90.00
_cell.angle_beta   90.00
_cell.angle_gamma   90.00
#
_symmetry.space_group_name_H-M   'P 1'
#
loop_
_entity.id
_entity.type
_entity.pdbx_description
1 polymer ?
#
loop_
_entity_poly.entity_id
_entity_poly.type
_entity_poly.pdbx_seq_one_letter_code
_entity_poly.pdbx_strand_id
1 'polypeptide(L)'
;MYKSDEQHRAGHMGVSEARESFAELVNRAAYGHERVLVSRRGRPIAAIVSIEDVEFIERVEDELDRQTALETLADPENSQTIPWERIKADLGL
;
A
#
# COMPACT_ATOMS: atom_id res chain seq x y z
N MET A 1 -12.58 9.27 15.80
CA MET A 1 -11.78 8.10 15.53
C MET A 1 -12.65 6.90 15.28
N TYR A 2 -12.42 6.19 14.27
CA TYR A 2 -13.27 5.09 13.92
C TYR A 2 -12.45 3.81 13.78
N LYS A 3 -13.17 2.69 13.68
CA LYS A 3 -12.57 1.39 13.86
C LYS A 3 -11.65 0.97 12.75
N SER A 4 -11.87 1.48 11.55
CA SER A 4 -11.03 1.06 10.44
C SER A 4 -9.57 1.41 10.67
N ASP A 5 -9.31 2.51 11.38
CA ASP A 5 -7.93 2.87 11.69
C ASP A 5 -7.30 1.85 12.63
N GLU A 6 -8.09 1.30 13.53
CA GLU A 6 -7.59 0.29 14.45
C GLU A 6 -7.30 -1.02 13.74
N GLN A 7 -8.11 -1.36 12.74
CA GLN A 7 -7.93 -2.61 12.01
C GLN A 7 -6.71 -2.59 11.10
N HIS A 8 -6.38 -1.42 10.56
CA HIS A 8 -5.28 -1.28 9.61
C HIS A 8 -4.19 -0.39 10.14
N ARG A 9 -4.17 -0.25 11.45
CA ARG A 9 -3.22 0.62 12.09
C ARG A 9 -1.79 0.18 11.81
N ALA A 10 -0.96 1.14 11.44
CA ALA A 10 0.45 0.89 11.25
C ALA A 10 1.15 0.91 12.59
N GLY A 11 1.92 -0.12 12.88
CA GLY A 11 2.86 -0.08 13.99
C GLY A 11 4.15 0.54 13.52
N HIS A 12 4.96 0.96 14.46
CA HIS A 12 6.27 1.51 14.17
C HIS A 12 7.32 0.74 14.94
N MET A 13 8.43 0.42 14.29
CA MET A 13 9.45 -0.40 14.89
C MET A 13 10.79 -0.08 14.24
N GLY A 14 11.84 -0.02 15.03
CA GLY A 14 13.17 0.16 14.48
C GLY A 14 13.65 -1.09 13.78
N VAL A 15 14.66 -0.95 12.91
CA VAL A 15 15.18 -2.08 12.14
C VAL A 15 15.68 -3.19 13.06
N SER A 16 16.42 -2.85 14.12
CA SER A 16 16.95 -3.86 15.03
C SER A 16 15.84 -4.61 15.74
N GLU A 17 14.85 -3.88 16.20
CA GLU A 17 13.72 -4.47 16.89
C GLU A 17 12.92 -5.36 15.95
N ALA A 18 12.73 -4.92 14.72
CA ALA A 18 12.03 -5.71 13.72
C ALA A 18 12.75 -7.01 13.44
N ARG A 19 14.09 -6.97 13.41
CA ARG A 19 14.87 -8.17 13.17
C ARG A 19 14.67 -9.19 14.28
N GLU A 20 14.62 -8.74 15.52
CA GLU A 20 14.45 -9.63 16.65
C GLU A 20 13.05 -10.24 16.72
N SER A 21 12.07 -9.54 16.18
CA SER A 21 10.66 -9.96 16.24
C SER A 21 10.12 -10.36 14.89
N PHE A 22 10.96 -10.74 13.98
CA PHE A 22 10.55 -10.89 12.58
C PHE A 22 9.42 -11.88 12.41
N ALA A 23 9.51 -13.05 13.05
CA ALA A 23 8.45 -14.06 12.91
C ALA A 23 7.11 -13.53 13.39
N GLU A 24 7.13 -12.79 14.51
CA GLU A 24 5.90 -12.20 15.02
C GLU A 24 5.35 -11.16 14.07
N LEU A 25 6.23 -10.35 13.49
CA LEU A 25 5.80 -9.33 12.53
C LEU A 25 5.15 -9.96 11.30
N VAL A 26 5.72 -11.04 10.81
CA VAL A 26 5.14 -11.75 9.67
C VAL A 26 3.74 -12.24 10.02
N ASN A 27 3.56 -12.80 11.23
CA ASN A 27 2.25 -13.28 11.64
C ASN A 27 1.25 -12.14 11.78
N ARG A 28 1.68 -11.02 12.34
CA ARG A 28 0.81 -9.87 12.50
C ARG A 28 0.34 -9.33 11.16
N ALA A 29 1.25 -9.27 10.20
CA ALA A 29 0.90 -8.79 8.86
C ALA A 29 0.02 -9.81 8.13
N ALA A 30 0.42 -11.08 8.15
CA ALA A 30 -0.27 -12.10 7.35
C ALA A 30 -1.66 -12.41 7.88
N TYR A 31 -1.80 -12.50 9.19
CA TYR A 31 -3.07 -12.94 9.78
C TYR A 31 -3.81 -11.83 10.49
N GLY A 32 -3.10 -10.84 10.99
CA GLY A 32 -3.73 -9.71 11.65
C GLY A 32 -3.98 -8.52 10.74
N HIS A 33 -3.49 -8.58 9.51
CA HIS A 33 -3.60 -7.48 8.56
C HIS A 33 -3.05 -6.18 9.11
N GLU A 34 -2.04 -6.27 9.96
CA GLU A 34 -1.37 -5.08 10.47
C GLU A 34 -0.32 -4.64 9.47
N ARG A 35 -0.09 -3.36 9.43
CA ARG A 35 0.97 -2.77 8.63
C ARG A 35 2.01 -2.24 9.58
N VAL A 36 3.22 -2.78 9.52
CA VAL A 36 4.27 -2.41 10.45
C VAL A 36 5.33 -1.64 9.69
N LEU A 37 5.50 -0.38 10.06
CA LEU A 37 6.52 0.46 9.46
C LEU A 37 7.85 0.20 10.15
N VAL A 38 8.87 -0.03 9.35
CA VAL A 38 10.22 -0.26 9.85
C VAL A 38 11.01 1.02 9.64
N SER A 39 11.60 1.53 10.71
CA SER A 39 12.24 2.83 10.70
C SER A 39 13.72 2.71 10.99
N ARG A 40 14.49 3.63 10.44
CA ARG A 40 15.89 3.81 10.77
C ARG A 40 16.09 5.27 11.13
N ARG A 41 16.64 5.48 12.33
CA ARG A 41 16.89 6.84 12.83
C ARG A 41 15.62 7.68 12.81
N GLY A 42 14.50 7.05 13.19
CA GLY A 42 13.23 7.75 13.26
C GLY A 42 12.53 7.97 11.94
N ARG A 43 13.09 7.49 10.84
CA ARG A 43 12.48 7.68 9.51
C ARG A 43 12.00 6.33 8.98
N PRO A 44 10.74 6.24 8.57
CA PRO A 44 10.25 5.01 7.95
C PRO A 44 10.99 4.74 6.65
N ILE A 45 11.50 3.51 6.50
CA ILE A 45 12.22 3.12 5.29
C ILE A 45 11.60 1.91 4.61
N ALA A 46 10.71 1.20 5.29
CA ALA A 46 10.10 -0.01 4.74
C ALA A 46 8.84 -0.32 5.52
N ALA A 47 8.09 -1.27 5.04
CA ALA A 47 6.92 -1.74 5.76
C ALA A 47 6.76 -3.23 5.54
N ILE A 48 6.20 -3.91 6.53
CA ILE A 48 5.81 -5.31 6.43
C ILE A 48 4.29 -5.31 6.37
N VAL A 49 3.75 -5.87 5.30
CA VAL A 49 2.31 -5.87 5.07
C VAL A 49 1.88 -7.25 4.59
N SER A 50 0.58 -7.50 4.61
CA SER A 50 0.05 -8.78 4.14
C SER A 50 0.22 -8.91 2.64
N ILE A 51 0.16 -10.17 2.17
CA ILE A 51 0.22 -10.39 0.72
C ILE A 51 -1.01 -9.79 0.04
N GLU A 52 -2.14 -9.75 0.72
CA GLU A 52 -3.33 -9.11 0.17
C GLU A 52 -3.10 -7.64 -0.11
N ASP A 53 -2.38 -6.96 0.78
CA ASP A 53 -2.03 -5.57 0.55
C ASP A 53 -1.15 -5.41 -0.68
N VAL A 54 -0.17 -6.31 -0.83
CA VAL A 54 0.72 -6.27 -2.00
C VAL A 54 -0.07 -6.49 -3.27
N GLU A 55 -0.97 -7.46 -3.26
CA GLU A 55 -1.81 -7.74 -4.44
C GLU A 55 -2.69 -6.55 -4.77
N PHE A 56 -3.20 -5.87 -3.75
CA PHE A 56 -3.99 -4.67 -3.98
C PHE A 56 -3.15 -3.58 -4.63
N ILE A 57 -1.95 -3.37 -4.12
CA ILE A 57 -1.05 -2.37 -4.69
C ILE A 57 -0.74 -2.70 -6.16
N GLU A 58 -0.51 -3.97 -6.45
CA GLU A 58 -0.23 -4.39 -7.83
C GLU A 58 -1.42 -4.12 -8.74
N ARG A 59 -2.64 -4.34 -8.23
CA ARG A 59 -3.83 -4.05 -9.02
C ARG A 59 -3.97 -2.56 -9.30
N VAL A 60 -3.64 -1.73 -8.31
CA VAL A 60 -3.68 -0.29 -8.49
C VAL A 60 -2.66 0.12 -9.56
N GLU A 61 -1.46 -0.43 -9.49
CA GLU A 61 -0.42 -0.10 -10.46
C GLU A 61 -0.83 -0.53 -11.87
N ASP A 62 -1.42 -1.72 -12.00
CA ASP A 62 -1.89 -2.20 -13.29
C ASP A 62 -2.99 -1.31 -13.83
N GLU A 63 -3.89 -0.87 -12.96
CA GLU A 63 -4.98 0.01 -13.38
C GLU A 63 -4.45 1.35 -13.84
N LEU A 64 -3.46 1.89 -13.13
CA LEU A 64 -2.83 3.14 -13.53
C LEU A 64 -2.18 3.00 -14.91
N ASP A 65 -1.46 1.91 -15.12
CA ASP A 65 -0.79 1.67 -16.40
C ASP A 65 -1.83 1.55 -17.52
N ARG A 66 -2.92 0.84 -17.27
CA ARG A 66 -3.97 0.67 -18.27
C ARG A 66 -4.64 2.00 -18.60
N GLN A 67 -4.95 2.78 -17.59
CA GLN A 67 -5.58 4.07 -17.80
C GLN A 67 -4.66 5.02 -18.56
N THR A 68 -3.39 5.04 -18.19
CA THR A 68 -2.43 5.88 -18.87
C THR A 68 -2.31 5.51 -20.34
N ALA A 69 -2.24 4.21 -20.64
CA ALA A 69 -2.14 3.75 -22.01
C ALA A 69 -3.37 4.15 -22.83
N LEU A 70 -4.56 3.97 -22.27
CA LEU A 70 -5.79 4.32 -22.97
C LEU A 70 -5.87 5.82 -23.21
N GLU A 71 -5.51 6.62 -22.23
CA GLU A 71 -5.57 8.06 -22.38
C GLU A 71 -4.52 8.58 -23.33
N THR A 72 -3.35 7.95 -23.35
CA THR A 72 -2.31 8.32 -24.30
C THR A 72 -2.78 8.08 -25.73
N LEU A 73 -3.48 6.99 -25.96
CA LEU A 73 -4.00 6.69 -27.30
C LEU A 73 -5.15 7.62 -27.69
N ALA A 74 -5.97 7.99 -26.72
CA ALA A 74 -7.14 8.83 -27.00
C ALA A 74 -6.77 10.30 -27.05
N ASP A 75 -5.93 10.77 -26.13
CA ASP A 75 -5.58 12.18 -26.02
C ASP A 75 -4.21 12.29 -25.34
N PRO A 76 -3.15 12.24 -26.12
CA PRO A 76 -1.80 12.26 -25.55
C PRO A 76 -1.52 13.48 -24.67
N GLU A 77 -2.16 14.60 -24.94
CA GLU A 77 -1.91 15.80 -24.17
C GLU A 77 -2.50 15.76 -22.78
N ASN A 78 -3.50 14.90 -22.57
CA ASN A 78 -4.16 14.78 -21.28
C ASN A 78 -3.82 13.50 -20.55
N SER A 79 -2.82 12.78 -20.99
CA SER A 79 -2.51 11.46 -20.47
C SER A 79 -1.68 11.50 -19.19
N GLN A 80 -1.29 12.67 -18.74
CA GLN A 80 -0.28 12.77 -17.66
C GLN A 80 -0.85 12.56 -16.27
N THR A 81 -2.14 12.79 -16.08
CA THR A 81 -2.74 12.74 -14.75
C THR A 81 -4.01 11.93 -14.76
N ILE A 82 -4.12 11.05 -13.79
CA ILE A 82 -5.34 10.27 -13.59
C ILE A 82 -5.86 10.62 -12.20
N PRO A 83 -7.08 11.18 -12.10
CA PRO A 83 -7.63 11.54 -10.79
C PRO A 83 -7.80 10.30 -9.91
N TRP A 84 -7.50 10.47 -8.64
CA TRP A 84 -7.59 9.38 -7.68
C TRP A 84 -9.00 8.81 -7.59
N GLU A 85 -10.01 9.67 -7.64
CA GLU A 85 -11.41 9.22 -7.61
C GLU A 85 -11.74 8.29 -8.75
N ARG A 86 -11.16 8.55 -9.91
CA ARG A 86 -11.38 7.70 -11.06
C ARG A 86 -10.80 6.31 -10.85
N ILE A 87 -9.60 6.26 -10.28
CA ILE A 87 -8.97 4.99 -9.97
C ILE A 87 -9.81 4.22 -8.96
N LYS A 88 -10.29 4.90 -7.94
CA LYS A 88 -11.12 4.26 -6.93
C LYS A 88 -12.39 3.68 -7.55
N ALA A 89 -13.02 4.43 -8.44
CA ALA A 89 -14.23 3.97 -9.09
C ALA A 89 -13.96 2.73 -9.94
N ASP A 90 -12.85 2.74 -10.69
CA ASP A 90 -12.50 1.62 -11.55
C ASP A 90 -12.20 0.36 -10.74
N LEU A 91 -11.68 0.52 -9.53
CA LEU A 91 -11.38 -0.60 -8.67
C LEU A 91 -12.54 -1.00 -7.77
N GLY A 92 -13.63 -0.24 -7.77
CA GLY A 92 -14.77 -0.53 -6.91
C GLY A 92 -14.57 -0.11 -5.47
N LEU A 93 -13.74 0.86 -5.23
CA LEU A 93 -13.45 1.33 -3.88
C LEU A 93 -14.37 2.45 -3.42
#